data_cf40a969ddb0ab7ff56e0df2ab568c41
#
_entry.id   cf40a969ddb0ab7ff56e0df2ab568c41
#
_cell.length_a   1.000
_cell.length_b   1.000
_cell.length_c   1.000
_cell.angle_alpha   90.00
_cell.angle_beta   90.00
_cell.angle_gamma   90.00
#
_symmetry.space_group_name_H-M   'P 1'
#
loop_
_entity.id
_entity.type
_entity.pdbx_description
1 polymer ?
#
loop_
_entity_poly.entity_id
_entity_poly.type
_entity_poly.pdbx_seq_one_letter_code
_entity_poly.pdbx_strand_id
1 'polypeptide(L)'
;MPLNLALFQLREILDISPENILNLSVDLRMQKISTDSRNLEPGDIFLALRGESFDGHRFLEIAIQKGAIALIVEEPLPLAKSSAVTQFVVPNTLIAYQKIAHWWRNQFQIPIVGVTGSVGKTTTKELIAAVLSKYGQVHKTEANYNNEIGVPKTLLEITTNHDYAIIEMAMRGRGEIALLTQIAQPTIGLITNVGTAHIGRLGSEQAIAEAKCELLAEMLDSSLAILNADNERLCRTAKTVWSGQTLTYGLTQGDIRGELLDAQTLLVENQVFPLPLLGAHNASNYLAALTVARVLGLDWQPFTQGLTVNLPKGRAKRDTIGTDILLLDETYNAGLESMLAALQLLQETPGQRHIAVLGAMKELGERSPEFHRQVGERVKQLGIDRLFILANDPEAEEIALGAKGMTIELFNTHEALSQRLQVFLGTGDRVLFKASHSVGLDRVVEQLRQAEQKAI
;
A
#
# COMPACT_ATOMS: atom_id res chain seq x y z
N MET A 1 -4.51 16.41 18.89
CA MET A 1 -4.78 17.86 18.96
C MET A 1 -4.78 18.39 17.54
N PRO A 2 -5.63 19.38 17.20
CA PRO A 2 -5.53 20.05 15.91
C PRO A 2 -4.15 20.68 15.77
N LEU A 3 -3.72 20.93 14.53
CA LEU A 3 -2.43 21.53 14.18
C LEU A 3 -2.10 22.79 14.99
N ASN A 4 -3.11 23.54 15.42
CA ASN A 4 -3.02 24.75 16.27
C ASN A 4 -1.87 25.71 15.90
N LEU A 5 -1.57 25.81 14.60
CA LEU A 5 -0.51 26.64 14.04
C LEU A 5 -1.04 28.02 13.72
N ALA A 6 -0.33 29.07 14.14
CA ALA A 6 -0.69 30.44 13.77
C ALA A 6 -0.43 30.68 12.27
N LEU A 7 -1.34 31.41 11.61
CA LEU A 7 -1.25 31.64 10.16
C LEU A 7 0.06 32.31 9.72
N PHE A 8 0.63 33.21 10.56
CA PHE A 8 1.88 33.86 10.21
C PHE A 8 3.07 32.89 10.11
N GLN A 9 3.05 31.74 10.83
CA GLN A 9 4.11 30.73 10.78
C GLN A 9 4.11 29.98 9.43
N LEU A 10 2.97 29.92 8.71
CA LEU A 10 2.93 29.33 7.38
C LEU A 10 3.81 30.07 6.38
N ARG A 11 4.00 31.37 6.55
CA ARG A 11 4.91 32.14 5.71
C ARG A 11 6.32 31.59 5.75
N GLU A 12 6.83 31.30 6.95
CA GLU A 12 8.18 30.75 7.14
C GLU A 12 8.28 29.32 6.60
N ILE A 13 7.28 28.50 6.89
CA ILE A 13 7.22 27.12 6.41
C ILE A 13 7.19 27.05 4.88
N LEU A 14 6.43 27.94 4.25
CA LEU A 14 6.26 28.00 2.80
C LEU A 14 7.41 28.74 2.11
N ASP A 15 8.22 29.51 2.85
CA ASP A 15 9.30 30.33 2.34
C ASP A 15 8.80 31.32 1.26
N ILE A 16 7.76 32.10 1.60
CA ILE A 16 7.15 33.05 0.70
C ILE A 16 7.30 34.50 1.17
N SER A 17 7.41 35.40 0.21
CA SER A 17 7.51 36.85 0.46
C SER A 17 6.20 37.42 1.01
N PRO A 18 6.26 38.51 1.83
CA PRO A 18 5.04 39.13 2.39
C PRO A 18 4.02 39.57 1.35
N GLU A 19 4.46 40.03 0.17
CA GLU A 19 3.59 40.43 -0.94
C GLU A 19 2.74 39.31 -1.51
N ASN A 20 3.11 38.06 -1.26
CA ASN A 20 2.37 36.86 -1.65
C ASN A 20 1.34 36.43 -0.60
N ILE A 21 1.13 37.25 0.44
CA ILE A 21 0.14 36.98 1.48
C ILE A 21 -0.90 38.10 1.44
N LEU A 22 -2.12 37.75 1.09
CA LEU A 22 -3.24 38.69 1.03
C LEU A 22 -4.11 38.55 2.28
N ASN A 23 -4.54 39.66 2.87
CA ASN A 23 -5.46 39.72 4.03
C ASN A 23 -4.97 38.90 5.25
N LEU A 24 -3.68 38.96 5.60
CA LEU A 24 -3.14 38.20 6.73
C LEU A 24 -3.83 38.58 8.05
N SER A 25 -4.48 37.61 8.68
CA SER A 25 -4.94 37.71 10.06
C SER A 25 -3.96 37.00 10.99
N VAL A 26 -3.26 37.77 11.81
CA VAL A 26 -2.17 37.26 12.68
C VAL A 26 -2.68 36.46 13.87
N ASP A 27 -3.93 36.69 14.31
CA ASP A 27 -4.52 36.05 15.48
C ASP A 27 -5.18 34.71 15.21
N LEU A 28 -5.39 34.35 13.92
CA LEU A 28 -6.03 33.11 13.55
C LEU A 28 -5.07 31.92 13.63
N ARG A 29 -5.61 30.83 14.18
CA ARG A 29 -4.93 29.53 14.26
C ARG A 29 -5.69 28.50 13.47
N MET A 30 -4.98 27.75 12.64
CA MET A 30 -5.57 26.68 11.84
C MET A 30 -5.82 25.43 12.69
N GLN A 31 -6.89 24.71 12.35
CA GLN A 31 -7.18 23.41 12.92
C GLN A 31 -6.62 22.28 12.08
N LYS A 32 -6.80 22.38 10.76
CA LYS A 32 -6.39 21.34 9.82
C LYS A 32 -6.17 21.95 8.43
N ILE A 33 -5.43 21.26 7.59
CA ILE A 33 -5.33 21.56 6.15
C ILE A 33 -6.16 20.52 5.39
N SER A 34 -7.09 20.99 4.56
CA SER A 34 -7.91 20.14 3.71
C SER A 34 -7.66 20.44 2.23
N THR A 35 -7.49 19.39 1.45
CA THR A 35 -7.46 19.45 -0.02
C THR A 35 -8.81 19.10 -0.64
N ASP A 36 -9.79 18.73 0.18
CA ASP A 36 -11.14 18.36 -0.23
C ASP A 36 -12.19 19.31 0.40
N SER A 37 -12.79 20.15 -0.44
CA SER A 37 -13.82 21.11 0.00
C SER A 37 -15.08 20.46 0.57
N ARG A 38 -15.32 19.16 0.31
CA ARG A 38 -16.48 18.44 0.84
C ARG A 38 -16.38 18.18 2.35
N ASN A 39 -15.15 17.94 2.82
CA ASN A 39 -14.82 17.55 4.21
C ASN A 39 -14.19 18.72 5.01
N LEU A 40 -14.36 19.95 4.53
CA LEU A 40 -13.81 21.14 5.16
C LEU A 40 -14.74 21.60 6.28
N GLU A 41 -14.16 21.96 7.42
CA GLU A 41 -14.83 22.48 8.62
C GLU A 41 -14.43 23.93 8.90
N PRO A 42 -15.24 24.71 9.62
CA PRO A 42 -14.86 26.06 10.03
C PRO A 42 -13.55 26.07 10.85
N GLY A 43 -12.63 26.96 10.46
CA GLY A 43 -11.29 27.00 11.08
C GLY A 43 -10.21 26.23 10.33
N ASP A 44 -10.57 25.50 9.28
CA ASP A 44 -9.63 24.81 8.40
C ASP A 44 -8.97 25.76 7.39
N ILE A 45 -7.83 25.32 6.86
CA ILE A 45 -7.22 25.91 5.67
C ILE A 45 -7.57 25.04 4.46
N PHE A 46 -8.01 25.65 3.38
CA PHE A 46 -8.19 24.97 2.10
C PHE A 46 -6.96 25.14 1.21
N LEU A 47 -6.38 24.03 0.78
CA LEU A 47 -5.26 23.99 -0.16
C LEU A 47 -5.76 23.52 -1.53
N ALA A 48 -5.67 24.39 -2.52
CA ALA A 48 -6.18 24.13 -3.87
C ALA A 48 -5.17 23.37 -4.72
N LEU A 49 -5.15 22.02 -4.61
CA LEU A 49 -4.31 21.19 -5.46
C LEU A 49 -4.72 21.32 -6.93
N ARG A 50 -3.73 21.36 -7.81
CA ARG A 50 -3.89 21.26 -9.26
C ARG A 50 -3.27 19.97 -9.77
N GLY A 51 -4.03 19.18 -10.50
CA GLY A 51 -3.60 17.94 -11.16
C GLY A 51 -3.91 17.99 -12.65
N GLU A 52 -3.56 16.96 -13.39
CA GLU A 52 -3.76 16.87 -14.85
C GLU A 52 -5.23 17.05 -15.28
N SER A 53 -6.17 16.48 -14.52
CA SER A 53 -7.61 16.50 -14.82
C SER A 53 -8.47 17.21 -13.78
N PHE A 54 -7.87 17.78 -12.75
CA PHE A 54 -8.53 18.38 -11.60
C PHE A 54 -7.87 19.68 -11.19
N ASP A 55 -8.68 20.72 -10.91
CA ASP A 55 -8.21 21.99 -10.38
C ASP A 55 -9.01 22.41 -9.16
N GLY A 56 -8.37 22.39 -7.99
CA GLY A 56 -8.93 22.76 -6.70
C GLY A 56 -9.34 24.22 -6.59
N HIS A 57 -8.76 25.10 -7.44
CA HIS A 57 -9.11 26.55 -7.45
C HIS A 57 -10.59 26.78 -7.79
N ARG A 58 -11.24 25.87 -8.48
CA ARG A 58 -12.70 25.94 -8.76
C ARG A 58 -13.58 25.87 -7.52
N PHE A 59 -13.02 25.45 -6.39
CA PHE A 59 -13.76 25.24 -5.14
C PHE A 59 -13.45 26.28 -4.06
N LEU A 60 -12.71 27.33 -4.36
CA LEU A 60 -12.30 28.36 -3.40
C LEU A 60 -13.49 29.07 -2.76
N GLU A 61 -14.50 29.45 -3.55
CA GLU A 61 -15.71 30.10 -3.03
C GLU A 61 -16.49 29.16 -2.10
N ILE A 62 -16.57 27.88 -2.44
CA ILE A 62 -17.21 26.83 -1.58
C ILE A 62 -16.42 26.67 -0.28
N ALA A 63 -15.09 26.68 -0.34
CA ALA A 63 -14.25 26.57 0.83
C ALA A 63 -14.47 27.75 1.79
N ILE A 64 -14.55 28.97 1.26
CA ILE A 64 -14.86 30.18 2.06
C ILE A 64 -16.24 30.07 2.70
N GLN A 65 -17.27 29.66 1.93
CA GLN A 65 -18.64 29.51 2.45
C GLN A 65 -18.71 28.46 3.57
N LYS A 66 -17.84 27.46 3.56
CA LYS A 66 -17.73 26.43 4.62
C LYS A 66 -16.88 26.87 5.82
N GLY A 67 -16.36 28.09 5.80
CA GLY A 67 -15.63 28.66 6.94
C GLY A 67 -14.12 28.43 6.90
N ALA A 68 -13.54 28.23 5.72
CA ALA A 68 -12.09 28.26 5.59
C ALA A 68 -11.54 29.60 6.07
N ILE A 69 -10.55 29.57 6.96
CA ILE A 69 -9.93 30.80 7.49
C ILE A 69 -8.76 31.26 6.64
N ALA A 70 -8.20 30.38 5.82
CA ALA A 70 -7.17 30.72 4.84
C ALA A 70 -7.23 29.79 3.64
N LEU A 71 -6.63 30.27 2.53
CA LEU A 71 -6.47 29.54 1.28
C LEU A 71 -4.98 29.45 0.94
N ILE A 72 -4.54 28.30 0.42
CA ILE A 72 -3.22 28.16 -0.23
C ILE A 72 -3.49 27.91 -1.70
N VAL A 73 -3.04 28.81 -2.55
CA VAL A 73 -3.42 28.90 -3.97
C VAL A 73 -2.23 29.24 -4.86
N GLU A 74 -2.32 28.90 -6.14
CA GLU A 74 -1.37 29.36 -7.17
C GLU A 74 -1.83 30.67 -7.80
N GLU A 75 -3.15 30.88 -7.86
CA GLU A 75 -3.78 32.09 -8.39
C GLU A 75 -4.75 32.65 -7.34
N PRO A 76 -4.57 33.91 -6.92
CA PRO A 76 -5.40 34.48 -5.87
C PRO A 76 -6.84 34.76 -6.36
N LEU A 77 -7.82 34.55 -5.48
CA LEU A 77 -9.17 35.06 -5.69
C LEU A 77 -9.15 36.60 -5.63
N PRO A 78 -9.90 37.27 -6.52
CA PRO A 78 -10.08 38.73 -6.43
C PRO A 78 -10.63 39.16 -5.06
N LEU A 79 -10.13 40.27 -4.52
CA LEU A 79 -10.46 40.80 -3.19
C LEU A 79 -11.98 40.95 -2.96
N ALA A 80 -12.75 41.32 -3.98
CA ALA A 80 -14.20 41.47 -3.92
C ALA A 80 -14.93 40.14 -3.56
N LYS A 81 -14.30 38.99 -3.85
CA LYS A 81 -14.84 37.64 -3.57
C LYS A 81 -14.24 36.99 -2.32
N SER A 82 -13.09 37.50 -1.83
CA SER A 82 -12.34 36.89 -0.73
C SER A 82 -12.39 37.66 0.58
N SER A 83 -13.23 38.66 0.72
CA SER A 83 -13.31 39.83 1.59
C SER A 83 -12.75 39.73 3.04
N ALA A 84 -12.40 38.59 3.60
CA ALA A 84 -11.78 38.45 4.93
C ALA A 84 -10.88 37.24 5.08
N VAL A 85 -10.66 36.44 4.03
CA VAL A 85 -9.90 35.18 4.12
C VAL A 85 -8.46 35.43 3.73
N THR A 86 -7.52 34.99 4.54
CA THR A 86 -6.10 35.03 4.24
C THR A 86 -5.78 34.16 3.02
N GLN A 87 -4.99 34.67 2.09
CA GLN A 87 -4.55 33.88 0.95
C GLN A 87 -3.02 33.83 0.93
N PHE A 88 -2.48 32.61 0.88
CA PHE A 88 -1.07 32.33 0.64
C PHE A 88 -0.90 31.96 -0.83
N VAL A 89 -0.30 32.86 -1.60
CA VAL A 89 -0.06 32.62 -3.02
C VAL A 89 1.31 31.96 -3.18
N VAL A 90 1.31 30.75 -3.72
CA VAL A 90 2.51 29.91 -3.87
C VAL A 90 2.73 29.55 -5.33
N PRO A 91 3.96 29.32 -5.78
CA PRO A 91 4.23 28.88 -7.14
C PRO A 91 3.65 27.51 -7.49
N ASN A 92 3.52 26.64 -6.48
CA ASN A 92 2.98 25.27 -6.64
C ASN A 92 2.36 24.79 -5.33
N THR A 93 1.08 24.50 -5.35
CA THR A 93 0.31 24.09 -4.16
C THR A 93 0.67 22.69 -3.69
N LEU A 94 1.09 21.78 -4.57
CA LEU A 94 1.55 20.45 -4.17
C LEU A 94 2.85 20.54 -3.37
N ILE A 95 3.83 21.33 -3.84
CA ILE A 95 5.09 21.55 -3.11
C ILE A 95 4.81 22.23 -1.76
N ALA A 96 3.88 23.18 -1.72
CA ALA A 96 3.46 23.80 -0.47
C ALA A 96 2.89 22.79 0.52
N TYR A 97 2.03 21.89 0.04
CA TYR A 97 1.45 20.79 0.85
C TYR A 97 2.54 19.88 1.43
N GLN A 98 3.51 19.49 0.61
CA GLN A 98 4.63 18.64 1.00
C GLN A 98 5.55 19.34 2.04
N LYS A 99 5.86 20.62 1.85
CA LYS A 99 6.63 21.41 2.82
C LYS A 99 5.94 21.49 4.17
N ILE A 100 4.64 21.72 4.21
CA ILE A 100 3.87 21.78 5.45
C ILE A 100 3.85 20.41 6.14
N ALA A 101 3.63 19.34 5.37
CA ALA A 101 3.63 17.98 5.91
C ALA A 101 5.00 17.58 6.48
N HIS A 102 6.08 17.91 5.78
CA HIS A 102 7.45 17.71 6.27
C HIS A 102 7.72 18.50 7.56
N TRP A 103 7.36 19.79 7.58
CA TRP A 103 7.48 20.60 8.79
C TRP A 103 6.68 20.00 9.94
N TRP A 104 5.44 19.58 9.72
CA TRP A 104 4.58 18.98 10.74
C TRP A 104 5.17 17.67 11.27
N ARG A 105 5.65 16.79 10.37
CA ARG A 105 6.35 15.56 10.75
C ARG A 105 7.49 15.83 11.72
N ASN A 106 8.24 16.89 11.51
CA ASN A 106 9.41 17.24 12.34
C ASN A 106 9.06 17.78 13.75
N GLN A 107 7.77 18.00 14.04
CA GLN A 107 7.32 18.32 15.39
C GLN A 107 7.24 17.08 16.31
N PHE A 108 7.41 15.87 15.75
CA PHE A 108 7.26 14.61 16.48
C PHE A 108 8.59 13.84 16.52
N GLN A 109 8.91 13.30 17.70
CA GLN A 109 10.09 12.45 17.90
C GLN A 109 9.75 10.95 17.94
N ILE A 110 8.53 10.57 17.52
CA ILE A 110 8.09 9.18 17.46
C ILE A 110 8.82 8.41 16.34
N PRO A 111 9.03 7.09 16.50
CA PRO A 111 9.51 6.25 15.40
C PRO A 111 8.56 6.31 14.20
N ILE A 112 9.13 6.55 13.01
CA ILE A 112 8.41 6.53 11.74
C ILE A 112 9.02 5.44 10.88
N VAL A 113 8.18 4.46 10.52
CA VAL A 113 8.56 3.33 9.65
C VAL A 113 8.11 3.62 8.23
N GLY A 114 9.06 3.88 7.32
CA GLY A 114 8.81 3.97 5.88
C GLY A 114 8.81 2.56 5.26
N VAL A 115 7.75 2.19 4.55
CA VAL A 115 7.60 0.85 3.96
C VAL A 115 7.43 0.95 2.46
N THR A 116 8.34 0.34 1.70
CA THR A 116 8.22 0.18 0.24
C THR A 116 8.52 -1.25 -0.20
N GLY A 117 8.38 -1.53 -1.49
CA GLY A 117 8.66 -2.83 -2.10
C GLY A 117 7.79 -3.07 -3.35
N SER A 118 8.12 -4.09 -4.12
CA SER A 118 7.33 -4.48 -5.29
C SER A 118 5.98 -5.05 -4.88
N VAL A 119 5.97 -6.01 -3.97
CA VAL A 119 4.77 -6.65 -3.40
C VAL A 119 4.85 -6.66 -1.86
N GLY A 120 3.71 -6.86 -1.18
CA GLY A 120 3.66 -7.01 0.28
C GLY A 120 3.63 -5.71 1.09
N LYS A 121 3.83 -4.53 0.51
CA LYS A 121 3.85 -3.23 1.24
C LYS A 121 2.69 -3.05 2.21
N THR A 122 1.47 -3.11 1.72
CA THR A 122 0.25 -2.89 2.53
C THR A 122 0.08 -3.98 3.58
N THR A 123 0.31 -5.24 3.22
CA THR A 123 0.23 -6.35 4.19
C THR A 123 1.26 -6.18 5.30
N THR A 124 2.51 -5.84 4.95
CA THR A 124 3.57 -5.58 5.93
C THR A 124 3.23 -4.36 6.80
N LYS A 125 2.73 -3.27 6.22
CA LYS A 125 2.25 -2.10 6.97
C LYS A 125 1.18 -2.47 7.99
N GLU A 126 0.18 -3.26 7.60
CA GLU A 126 -0.89 -3.70 8.50
C GLU A 126 -0.38 -4.65 9.59
N LEU A 127 0.56 -5.54 9.26
CA LEU A 127 1.19 -6.42 10.24
C LEU A 127 2.05 -5.61 11.24
N ILE A 128 2.83 -4.65 10.78
CA ILE A 128 3.59 -3.74 11.67
C ILE A 128 2.62 -2.97 12.57
N ALA A 129 1.52 -2.45 12.02
CA ALA A 129 0.53 -1.73 12.80
C ALA A 129 -0.11 -2.62 13.87
N ALA A 130 -0.47 -3.86 13.55
CA ALA A 130 -1.03 -4.82 14.50
C ALA A 130 -0.03 -5.18 15.61
N VAL A 131 1.26 -5.35 15.26
CA VAL A 131 2.35 -5.60 16.21
C VAL A 131 2.53 -4.40 17.14
N LEU A 132 2.72 -3.21 16.60
CA LEU A 132 3.00 -2.00 17.39
C LEU A 132 1.80 -1.55 18.23
N SER A 133 0.56 -1.84 17.80
CA SER A 133 -0.66 -1.51 18.55
C SER A 133 -0.79 -2.25 19.89
N LYS A 134 0.06 -3.26 20.15
CA LYS A 134 0.17 -3.89 21.48
C LYS A 134 0.95 -3.01 22.47
N TYR A 135 1.70 -2.01 21.99
CA TYR A 135 2.62 -1.22 22.79
C TYR A 135 2.28 0.27 22.81
N GLY A 136 1.42 0.75 21.92
CA GLY A 136 1.04 2.15 21.87
C GLY A 136 0.05 2.46 20.73
N GLN A 137 -0.26 3.73 20.62
CA GLN A 137 -1.15 4.23 19.55
C GLN A 137 -0.39 4.35 18.25
N VAL A 138 -0.90 3.72 17.21
CA VAL A 138 -0.26 3.66 15.90
C VAL A 138 -1.04 4.49 14.89
N HIS A 139 -0.34 5.42 14.23
CA HIS A 139 -0.83 6.07 13.02
C HIS A 139 -0.25 5.36 11.79
N LYS A 140 -1.01 5.21 10.72
CA LYS A 140 -0.55 4.54 9.50
C LYS A 140 -1.21 5.09 8.25
N THR A 141 -0.58 4.88 7.10
CA THR A 141 -1.19 5.17 5.81
C THR A 141 -2.51 4.42 5.65
N GLU A 142 -3.59 5.17 5.45
CA GLU A 142 -4.91 4.64 5.14
C GLU A 142 -5.07 4.39 3.62
N ALA A 143 -5.87 3.39 3.26
CA ALA A 143 -6.17 3.03 1.87
C ALA A 143 -4.90 2.93 1.00
N ASN A 144 -4.84 3.70 -0.08
CA ASN A 144 -3.71 3.81 -1.00
C ASN A 144 -3.09 5.23 -1.01
N TYR A 145 -3.14 5.94 0.12
CA TYR A 145 -2.53 7.27 0.27
C TYR A 145 -1.01 7.19 0.40
N ASN A 146 -0.36 6.61 -0.60
CA ASN A 146 1.06 6.24 -0.59
C ASN A 146 1.89 6.93 -1.68
N ASN A 147 1.36 7.99 -2.29
CA ASN A 147 2.00 8.82 -3.31
C ASN A 147 2.31 10.25 -2.79
N GLU A 148 2.72 11.15 -3.70
CA GLU A 148 3.12 12.54 -3.44
C GLU A 148 2.05 13.43 -2.81
N ILE A 149 0.79 13.01 -2.83
CA ILE A 149 -0.36 13.66 -2.16
C ILE A 149 -0.75 12.90 -0.89
N GLY A 150 -0.74 11.58 -0.96
CA GLY A 150 -1.21 10.70 0.12
C GLY A 150 -0.27 10.65 1.32
N VAL A 151 1.05 10.66 1.08
CA VAL A 151 2.04 10.69 2.18
C VAL A 151 1.94 11.99 2.96
N PRO A 152 1.90 13.20 2.36
CA PRO A 152 1.60 14.44 3.08
C PRO A 152 0.33 14.39 3.90
N LYS A 153 -0.78 13.86 3.32
CA LYS A 153 -2.05 13.69 4.05
C LYS A 153 -1.87 12.84 5.30
N THR A 154 -1.23 11.69 5.17
CA THR A 154 -0.96 10.79 6.30
C THR A 154 -0.13 11.48 7.39
N LEU A 155 0.92 12.21 7.01
CA LEU A 155 1.78 12.88 7.98
C LEU A 155 1.06 13.98 8.76
N LEU A 156 0.19 14.76 8.09
CA LEU A 156 -0.58 15.84 8.71
C LEU A 156 -1.65 15.33 9.70
N GLU A 157 -1.99 14.05 9.66
CA GLU A 157 -2.89 13.41 10.60
C GLU A 157 -2.17 12.86 11.86
N ILE A 158 -0.84 12.92 11.93
CA ILE A 158 -0.08 12.56 13.14
C ILE A 158 -0.41 13.57 14.27
N THR A 159 -0.63 13.04 15.46
CA THR A 159 -0.93 13.82 16.66
C THR A 159 -0.04 13.41 17.84
N THR A 160 -0.05 14.18 18.90
CA THR A 160 0.69 13.88 20.15
C THR A 160 0.19 12.60 20.87
N ASN A 161 -0.90 12.02 20.44
CA ASN A 161 -1.43 10.76 20.99
C ASN A 161 -0.80 9.53 20.32
N HIS A 162 -0.10 9.69 19.19
CA HIS A 162 0.52 8.59 18.49
C HIS A 162 1.93 8.33 19.03
N ASP A 163 2.21 7.06 19.30
CA ASP A 163 3.52 6.58 19.73
C ASP A 163 4.37 6.10 18.54
N TYR A 164 3.71 5.70 17.44
CA TYR A 164 4.34 5.18 16.22
C TYR A 164 3.62 5.70 14.98
N ALA A 165 4.36 5.83 13.87
CA ALA A 165 3.76 6.07 12.56
C ALA A 165 4.33 5.13 11.50
N ILE A 166 3.48 4.65 10.57
CA ILE A 166 3.86 3.75 9.49
C ILE A 166 3.42 4.35 8.16
N ILE A 167 4.39 4.67 7.32
CA ILE A 167 4.17 5.38 6.05
C ILE A 167 4.46 4.44 4.90
N GLU A 168 3.41 4.00 4.21
CA GLU A 168 3.54 3.24 2.97
C GLU A 168 3.94 4.17 1.84
N MET A 169 4.95 3.78 1.06
CA MET A 169 5.50 4.54 -0.05
C MET A 169 5.46 3.72 -1.33
N ALA A 170 4.68 4.18 -2.30
CA ALA A 170 4.59 3.59 -3.63
C ALA A 170 5.26 4.47 -4.68
N MET A 171 5.61 3.89 -5.81
CA MET A 171 6.18 4.58 -6.94
C MET A 171 5.65 4.05 -8.26
N ARG A 172 5.72 4.87 -9.28
CA ARG A 172 5.56 4.53 -10.69
C ARG A 172 6.84 4.78 -11.48
N GLY A 173 7.73 5.65 -10.96
CA GLY A 173 8.97 6.08 -11.60
C GLY A 173 10.11 6.32 -10.61
N ARG A 174 11.29 6.61 -11.15
CA ARG A 174 12.46 7.03 -10.38
C ARG A 174 12.22 8.41 -9.73
N GLY A 175 12.83 8.65 -8.59
CA GLY A 175 12.74 9.91 -7.83
C GLY A 175 11.48 10.01 -6.96
N GLU A 176 10.47 9.16 -7.18
CA GLU A 176 9.23 9.26 -6.40
C GLU A 176 9.43 8.76 -4.96
N ILE A 177 10.14 7.63 -4.75
CA ILE A 177 10.47 7.18 -3.38
C ILE A 177 11.42 8.16 -2.69
N ALA A 178 12.38 8.74 -3.41
CA ALA A 178 13.25 9.78 -2.88
C ALA A 178 12.45 10.96 -2.32
N LEU A 179 11.53 11.51 -3.12
CA LEU A 179 10.63 12.60 -2.70
C LEU A 179 9.83 12.22 -1.44
N LEU A 180 9.19 11.04 -1.44
CA LEU A 180 8.38 10.59 -0.30
C LEU A 180 9.24 10.42 0.96
N THR A 181 10.47 9.96 0.81
CA THR A 181 11.42 9.80 1.92
C THR A 181 11.86 11.15 2.47
N GLN A 182 12.18 12.12 1.62
CA GLN A 182 12.50 13.48 2.03
C GLN A 182 11.36 14.14 2.80
N ILE A 183 10.10 13.91 2.38
CA ILE A 183 8.92 14.45 3.08
C ILE A 183 8.72 13.76 4.43
N ALA A 184 8.79 12.43 4.48
CA ALA A 184 8.45 11.64 5.66
C ALA A 184 9.59 11.51 6.66
N GLN A 185 10.85 11.61 6.23
CA GLN A 185 12.06 11.37 7.02
C GLN A 185 11.91 10.18 8.00
N PRO A 186 11.75 8.95 7.48
CA PRO A 186 11.55 7.79 8.33
C PRO A 186 12.80 7.50 9.17
N THR A 187 12.59 7.09 10.42
CA THR A 187 13.67 6.62 11.32
C THR A 187 14.02 5.16 11.06
N ILE A 188 13.09 4.42 10.45
CA ILE A 188 13.27 3.03 10.01
C ILE A 188 12.77 2.93 8.57
N GLY A 189 13.63 2.48 7.66
CA GLY A 189 13.29 2.21 6.27
C GLY A 189 13.19 0.71 6.02
N LEU A 190 12.02 0.23 5.59
CA LEU A 190 11.78 -1.18 5.31
C LEU A 190 11.47 -1.40 3.83
N ILE A 191 12.24 -2.28 3.18
CA ILE A 191 12.00 -2.71 1.80
C ILE A 191 11.64 -4.20 1.80
N THR A 192 10.39 -4.51 1.44
CA THR A 192 9.87 -5.89 1.50
C THR A 192 10.51 -6.80 0.45
N ASN A 193 10.65 -6.32 -0.77
CA ASN A 193 11.28 -7.04 -1.88
C ASN A 193 11.45 -6.15 -3.12
N VAL A 194 12.22 -6.67 -4.06
CA VAL A 194 12.33 -6.18 -5.44
C VAL A 194 11.89 -7.30 -6.37
N GLY A 195 10.91 -7.04 -7.21
CA GLY A 195 10.38 -7.94 -8.22
C GLY A 195 10.06 -7.18 -9.50
N THR A 196 9.06 -7.66 -10.25
CA THR A 196 8.72 -7.16 -11.59
C THR A 196 7.67 -6.02 -11.62
N ALA A 197 7.12 -5.63 -10.46
CA ALA A 197 6.11 -4.56 -10.41
C ALA A 197 6.63 -3.25 -11.03
N HIS A 198 5.85 -2.65 -11.94
CA HIS A 198 6.18 -1.44 -12.72
C HIS A 198 7.34 -1.62 -13.73
N ILE A 199 7.68 -2.85 -14.13
CA ILE A 199 8.78 -3.11 -15.06
C ILE A 199 8.54 -2.46 -16.44
N GLY A 200 7.29 -2.34 -16.85
CA GLY A 200 6.92 -1.65 -18.10
C GLY A 200 7.28 -0.16 -18.11
N ARG A 201 7.44 0.47 -16.93
CA ARG A 201 7.84 1.88 -16.80
C ARG A 201 9.34 2.04 -16.56
N LEU A 202 9.94 1.15 -15.78
CA LEU A 202 11.34 1.25 -15.34
C LEU A 202 12.31 0.43 -16.23
N GLY A 203 11.79 -0.47 -17.06
CA GLY A 203 12.53 -1.22 -18.06
C GLY A 203 13.27 -2.45 -17.54
N SER A 204 13.68 -2.49 -16.27
CA SER A 204 14.39 -3.63 -15.71
C SER A 204 14.19 -3.79 -14.21
N GLU A 205 14.36 -5.02 -13.70
CA GLU A 205 14.32 -5.30 -12.27
C GLU A 205 15.45 -4.58 -11.49
N GLN A 206 16.59 -4.31 -12.14
CA GLN A 206 17.67 -3.53 -11.53
C GLN A 206 17.24 -2.06 -11.34
N ALA A 207 16.59 -1.47 -12.33
CA ALA A 207 16.04 -0.13 -12.22
C ALA A 207 14.94 -0.03 -11.14
N ILE A 208 14.15 -1.10 -10.97
CA ILE A 208 13.16 -1.19 -9.87
C ILE A 208 13.87 -1.24 -8.51
N ALA A 209 14.98 -2.02 -8.40
CA ALA A 209 15.77 -2.09 -7.19
C ALA A 209 16.37 -0.73 -6.81
N GLU A 210 16.95 -0.03 -7.79
CA GLU A 210 17.51 1.32 -7.60
C GLU A 210 16.45 2.30 -7.13
N ALA A 211 15.29 2.33 -7.81
CA ALA A 211 14.20 3.22 -7.44
C ALA A 211 13.61 2.94 -6.04
N LYS A 212 13.57 1.67 -5.59
CA LYS A 212 13.15 1.36 -4.22
C LYS A 212 14.21 1.67 -3.18
N CYS A 213 15.48 1.51 -3.53
CA CYS A 213 16.61 1.85 -2.68
C CYS A 213 16.80 3.38 -2.52
N GLU A 214 16.07 4.21 -3.28
CA GLU A 214 15.96 5.64 -3.00
C GLU A 214 15.46 5.91 -1.56
N LEU A 215 14.64 5.02 -0.98
CA LEU A 215 14.28 5.09 0.44
C LEU A 215 15.52 5.17 1.33
N LEU A 216 16.50 4.31 1.08
CA LEU A 216 17.72 4.24 1.88
C LEU A 216 18.65 5.42 1.59
N ALA A 217 18.76 5.81 0.31
CA ALA A 217 19.62 6.90 -0.13
C ALA A 217 19.24 8.27 0.46
N GLU A 218 17.94 8.46 0.76
CA GLU A 218 17.41 9.72 1.28
C GLU A 218 17.13 9.70 2.79
N MET A 219 17.34 8.56 3.47
CA MET A 219 17.25 8.50 4.94
C MET A 219 18.43 9.20 5.60
N LEU A 220 18.21 9.69 6.81
CA LEU A 220 19.30 10.21 7.64
C LEU A 220 20.24 9.08 8.08
N ASP A 221 21.52 9.36 8.24
CA ASP A 221 22.54 8.39 8.68
C ASP A 221 22.22 7.75 10.05
N SER A 222 21.44 8.45 10.88
CA SER A 222 20.96 7.96 12.17
C SER A 222 19.81 6.96 12.09
N SER A 223 19.22 6.77 10.90
CA SER A 223 18.12 5.84 10.64
C SER A 223 18.62 4.41 10.53
N LEU A 224 17.69 3.44 10.53
CA LEU A 224 17.99 2.02 10.39
C LEU A 224 17.26 1.42 9.18
N ALA A 225 17.96 0.62 8.38
CA ALA A 225 17.40 -0.12 7.27
C ALA A 225 16.97 -1.54 7.70
N ILE A 226 15.77 -1.97 7.27
CA ILE A 226 15.31 -3.37 7.40
C ILE A 226 15.12 -3.93 5.99
N LEU A 227 15.86 -4.99 5.67
CA LEU A 227 15.90 -5.57 4.32
C LEU A 227 15.57 -7.05 4.34
N ASN A 228 14.81 -7.48 3.34
CA ASN A 228 14.57 -8.90 3.08
C ASN A 228 15.83 -9.55 2.50
N ALA A 229 16.51 -10.38 3.29
CA ALA A 229 17.72 -11.07 2.91
C ALA A 229 17.51 -12.09 1.79
N ASP A 230 16.32 -12.70 1.71
CA ASP A 230 15.98 -13.67 0.66
C ASP A 230 15.89 -13.03 -0.74
N ASN A 231 15.93 -11.67 -0.80
CA ASN A 231 15.99 -10.93 -2.06
C ASN A 231 17.40 -10.41 -2.31
N GLU A 232 18.22 -11.23 -2.97
CA GLU A 232 19.65 -10.94 -3.23
C GLU A 232 19.85 -9.62 -3.99
N ARG A 233 19.00 -9.33 -5.01
CA ARG A 233 19.07 -8.09 -5.79
C ARG A 233 18.87 -6.87 -4.90
N LEU A 234 17.86 -6.92 -3.99
CA LEU A 234 17.65 -5.87 -3.01
C LEU A 234 18.89 -5.63 -2.16
N CYS A 235 19.41 -6.70 -1.53
CA CYS A 235 20.57 -6.59 -0.64
C CYS A 235 21.82 -6.05 -1.34
N ARG A 236 22.08 -6.48 -2.59
CA ARG A 236 23.18 -5.99 -3.39
C ARG A 236 23.03 -4.52 -3.75
N THR A 237 21.84 -4.11 -4.21
CA THR A 237 21.57 -2.71 -4.57
C THR A 237 21.60 -1.80 -3.34
N ALA A 238 21.01 -2.21 -2.22
CA ALA A 238 21.05 -1.45 -0.98
C ALA A 238 22.46 -1.08 -0.52
N LYS A 239 23.41 -2.02 -0.62
CA LYS A 239 24.83 -1.80 -0.27
C LYS A 239 25.52 -0.72 -1.12
N THR A 240 25.00 -0.37 -2.28
CA THR A 240 25.60 0.69 -3.13
C THR A 240 25.17 2.09 -2.73
N VAL A 241 24.08 2.23 -1.94
CA VAL A 241 23.49 3.53 -1.60
C VAL A 241 23.35 3.76 -0.08
N TRP A 242 23.57 2.72 0.74
CA TRP A 242 23.40 2.77 2.17
C TRP A 242 24.56 2.12 2.92
N SER A 243 25.16 2.86 3.85
CA SER A 243 26.24 2.38 4.72
C SER A 243 25.89 2.45 6.21
N GLY A 244 24.66 2.88 6.54
CA GLY A 244 24.17 2.98 7.92
C GLY A 244 23.77 1.63 8.53
N GLN A 245 23.17 1.68 9.70
CA GLN A 245 22.72 0.48 10.40
C GLN A 245 21.70 -0.29 9.58
N THR A 246 21.91 -1.60 9.48
CA THR A 246 21.03 -2.50 8.72
C THR A 246 20.77 -3.75 9.53
N LEU A 247 19.50 -4.16 9.58
CA LEU A 247 19.07 -5.46 10.08
C LEU A 247 18.34 -6.18 8.95
N THR A 248 18.72 -7.44 8.71
CA THR A 248 18.13 -8.25 7.65
C THR A 248 17.21 -9.31 8.21
N TYR A 249 16.14 -9.63 7.48
CA TYR A 249 15.23 -10.73 7.82
C TYR A 249 15.02 -11.64 6.61
N GLY A 250 14.62 -12.90 6.86
CA GLY A 250 14.25 -13.81 5.78
C GLY A 250 13.92 -15.22 6.27
N LEU A 251 13.31 -16.02 5.42
CA LEU A 251 12.96 -17.41 5.71
C LEU A 251 14.12 -18.38 5.43
N THR A 252 15.05 -17.99 4.55
CA THR A 252 16.22 -18.81 4.20
C THR A 252 17.51 -18.26 4.78
N GLN A 253 17.63 -16.94 4.91
CA GLN A 253 18.83 -16.26 5.41
C GLN A 253 18.44 -14.92 6.08
N GLY A 254 19.40 -14.25 6.72
CA GLY A 254 19.20 -12.96 7.40
C GLY A 254 19.59 -13.01 8.87
N ASP A 255 19.71 -11.83 9.48
CA ASP A 255 20.01 -11.68 10.91
C ASP A 255 18.85 -12.19 11.77
N ILE A 256 17.61 -11.89 11.36
CA ILE A 256 16.37 -12.44 11.94
C ILE A 256 15.86 -13.50 10.96
N ARG A 257 16.07 -14.75 11.30
CA ARG A 257 15.65 -15.87 10.46
C ARG A 257 14.39 -16.52 11.00
N GLY A 258 13.39 -16.67 10.12
CA GLY A 258 12.16 -17.43 10.39
C GLY A 258 12.18 -18.79 9.69
N GLU A 259 11.65 -19.81 10.34
CA GLU A 259 11.44 -21.14 9.77
C GLU A 259 9.96 -21.51 9.86
N LEU A 260 9.37 -21.90 8.72
CA LEU A 260 8.01 -22.41 8.69
C LEU A 260 8.03 -23.87 9.20
N LEU A 261 7.45 -24.11 10.37
CA LEU A 261 7.28 -25.47 10.90
C LEU A 261 6.14 -26.21 10.19
N ASP A 262 5.12 -25.48 9.81
CA ASP A 262 3.96 -25.91 9.03
C ASP A 262 3.29 -24.71 8.34
N ALA A 263 2.12 -24.93 7.72
CA ALA A 263 1.40 -23.87 7.00
C ALA A 263 0.89 -22.71 7.89
N GLN A 264 0.89 -22.87 9.22
CA GLN A 264 0.29 -21.95 10.17
C GLN A 264 1.26 -21.45 11.24
N THR A 265 2.50 -21.94 11.25
CA THR A 265 3.42 -21.77 12.37
C THR A 265 4.80 -21.31 11.90
N LEU A 266 5.26 -20.19 12.45
CA LEU A 266 6.57 -19.63 12.22
C LEU A 266 7.43 -19.75 13.49
N LEU A 267 8.62 -20.32 13.37
CA LEU A 267 9.65 -20.35 14.41
C LEU A 267 10.65 -19.22 14.16
N VAL A 268 10.90 -18.38 15.17
CA VAL A 268 11.92 -17.31 15.14
C VAL A 268 12.64 -17.29 16.47
N GLU A 269 13.97 -17.38 16.48
CA GLU A 269 14.81 -17.35 17.69
C GLU A 269 14.27 -18.25 18.84
N ASN A 270 13.90 -19.49 18.52
CA ASN A 270 13.33 -20.48 19.45
C ASN A 270 11.94 -20.11 20.03
N GLN A 271 11.27 -19.11 19.49
CA GLN A 271 9.89 -18.79 19.83
C GLN A 271 8.95 -19.17 18.67
N VAL A 272 7.79 -19.70 19.01
CA VAL A 272 6.79 -20.17 18.06
C VAL A 272 5.68 -19.14 17.94
N PHE A 273 5.36 -18.76 16.71
CA PHE A 273 4.35 -17.75 16.39
C PHE A 273 3.28 -18.33 15.47
N PRO A 274 2.01 -18.34 15.87
CA PRO A 274 0.92 -18.59 14.94
C PRO A 274 0.92 -17.53 13.83
N LEU A 275 0.84 -17.96 12.58
CA LEU A 275 0.77 -17.03 11.45
C LEU A 275 -0.59 -16.33 11.42
N PRO A 276 -0.62 -14.98 11.44
CA PRO A 276 -1.88 -14.24 11.31
C PRO A 276 -2.47 -14.34 9.89
N LEU A 277 -1.62 -14.64 8.91
CA LEU A 277 -1.96 -14.78 7.49
C LEU A 277 -1.17 -15.96 6.92
N LEU A 278 -1.83 -16.84 6.17
CA LEU A 278 -1.21 -18.04 5.64
C LEU A 278 -0.36 -17.78 4.39
N GLY A 279 0.58 -18.69 4.15
CA GLY A 279 1.49 -18.68 3.01
C GLY A 279 2.86 -18.08 3.33
N ALA A 280 3.91 -18.64 2.71
CA ALA A 280 5.29 -18.27 2.96
C ALA A 280 5.58 -16.77 2.73
N HIS A 281 4.94 -16.15 1.73
CA HIS A 281 5.05 -14.72 1.49
C HIS A 281 4.49 -13.87 2.65
N ASN A 282 3.41 -14.31 3.29
CA ASN A 282 2.84 -13.65 4.47
C ASN A 282 3.66 -13.93 5.73
N ALA A 283 4.26 -15.10 5.86
CA ALA A 283 5.24 -15.40 6.91
C ALA A 283 6.44 -14.43 6.82
N SER A 284 6.96 -14.18 5.61
CA SER A 284 8.02 -13.19 5.38
C SER A 284 7.56 -11.76 5.74
N ASN A 285 6.34 -11.36 5.38
CA ASN A 285 5.78 -10.06 5.76
C ASN A 285 5.61 -9.93 7.29
N TYR A 286 5.21 -11.03 7.96
CA TYR A 286 5.09 -11.06 9.42
C TYR A 286 6.45 -10.99 10.10
N LEU A 287 7.43 -11.71 9.58
CA LEU A 287 8.82 -11.65 10.06
C LEU A 287 9.39 -10.23 9.95
N ALA A 288 9.07 -9.51 8.85
CA ALA A 288 9.41 -8.09 8.73
C ALA A 288 8.82 -7.24 9.86
N ALA A 289 7.55 -7.49 10.24
CA ALA A 289 6.90 -6.78 11.34
C ALA A 289 7.52 -7.12 12.71
N LEU A 290 7.86 -8.37 12.95
CA LEU A 290 8.61 -8.79 14.15
C LEU A 290 10.01 -8.16 14.19
N THR A 291 10.66 -8.01 13.03
CA THR A 291 11.95 -7.32 12.93
C THR A 291 11.84 -5.84 13.29
N VAL A 292 10.77 -5.15 12.89
CA VAL A 292 10.50 -3.77 13.33
C VAL A 292 10.36 -3.71 14.85
N ALA A 293 9.60 -4.62 15.46
CA ALA A 293 9.47 -4.69 16.92
C ALA A 293 10.84 -4.91 17.61
N ARG A 294 11.69 -5.78 17.04
CA ARG A 294 13.05 -6.02 17.55
C ARG A 294 13.90 -4.74 17.53
N VAL A 295 13.88 -4.01 16.43
CA VAL A 295 14.61 -2.72 16.28
C VAL A 295 14.15 -1.70 17.32
N LEU A 296 12.87 -1.69 17.66
CA LEU A 296 12.29 -0.81 18.66
C LEU A 296 12.46 -1.32 20.10
N GLY A 297 13.14 -2.47 20.30
CA GLY A 297 13.36 -3.06 21.63
C GLY A 297 12.09 -3.62 22.29
N LEU A 298 11.07 -3.96 21.49
CA LEU A 298 9.80 -4.48 21.96
C LEU A 298 9.85 -6.01 22.11
N ASP A 299 9.20 -6.53 23.14
CA ASP A 299 9.13 -7.96 23.41
C ASP A 299 8.21 -8.67 22.39
N TRP A 300 8.58 -9.89 21.98
CA TRP A 300 7.75 -10.70 21.08
C TRP A 300 6.76 -11.62 21.80
N GLN A 301 6.88 -11.74 23.11
CA GLN A 301 6.06 -12.66 23.91
C GLN A 301 4.54 -12.51 23.66
N PRO A 302 3.96 -11.30 23.53
CA PRO A 302 2.52 -11.16 23.27
C PRO A 302 2.06 -11.81 21.96
N PHE A 303 2.94 -12.03 20.98
CA PHE A 303 2.59 -12.55 19.66
C PHE A 303 2.63 -14.10 19.61
N THR A 304 3.20 -14.78 20.60
CA THR A 304 3.19 -16.25 20.71
C THR A 304 1.78 -16.79 20.92
N GLN A 305 0.85 -15.96 21.38
CA GLN A 305 -0.57 -16.30 21.54
C GLN A 305 -1.40 -16.00 20.27
N GLY A 306 -0.73 -15.53 19.20
CA GLY A 306 -1.36 -15.13 17.96
C GLY A 306 -1.55 -13.61 17.83
N LEU A 307 -1.73 -13.18 16.60
CA LEU A 307 -1.95 -11.77 16.23
C LEU A 307 -3.13 -11.69 15.26
N THR A 308 -4.08 -10.82 15.57
CA THR A 308 -5.16 -10.48 14.63
C THR A 308 -4.75 -9.28 13.79
N VAL A 309 -4.91 -9.40 12.48
CA VAL A 309 -4.64 -8.32 11.52
C VAL A 309 -5.88 -8.05 10.67
N ASN A 310 -6.21 -6.78 10.48
CA ASN A 310 -7.29 -6.35 9.61
C ASN A 310 -6.69 -5.83 8.31
N LEU A 311 -6.97 -6.51 7.21
CA LEU A 311 -6.51 -6.12 5.89
C LEU A 311 -7.60 -5.40 5.11
N PRO A 312 -7.23 -4.49 4.18
CA PRO A 312 -8.17 -3.95 3.20
C PRO A 312 -8.83 -5.04 2.36
N LYS A 313 -10.02 -4.75 1.81
CA LYS A 313 -10.76 -5.68 0.93
C LYS A 313 -9.87 -6.20 -0.21
N GLY A 314 -10.07 -7.46 -0.62
CA GLY A 314 -9.33 -8.10 -1.70
C GLY A 314 -7.88 -8.46 -1.37
N ARG A 315 -7.52 -8.57 -0.09
CA ARG A 315 -6.19 -9.01 0.36
C ARG A 315 -6.32 -10.09 1.42
N ALA A 316 -5.77 -11.27 1.15
CA ALA A 316 -5.75 -12.45 2.02
C ALA A 316 -7.10 -12.72 2.70
N LYS A 317 -8.21 -12.31 2.05
CA LYS A 317 -9.54 -12.52 2.60
C LYS A 317 -10.02 -13.93 2.27
N ARG A 318 -10.51 -14.61 3.29
CA ARG A 318 -11.04 -15.95 3.18
C ARG A 318 -12.51 -15.95 3.59
N ASP A 319 -13.37 -16.37 2.68
CA ASP A 319 -14.82 -16.47 2.91
C ASP A 319 -15.27 -17.88 2.56
N THR A 320 -16.00 -18.51 3.46
CA THR A 320 -16.66 -19.78 3.16
C THR A 320 -18.08 -19.49 2.72
N ILE A 321 -18.47 -20.04 1.57
CA ILE A 321 -19.84 -20.04 1.04
C ILE A 321 -20.33 -21.48 0.91
N GLY A 322 -21.65 -21.67 0.91
CA GLY A 322 -22.22 -23.00 0.95
C GLY A 322 -21.76 -23.81 2.18
N THR A 323 -21.69 -25.12 2.03
CA THR A 323 -21.29 -26.01 3.12
C THR A 323 -19.77 -26.00 3.35
N ASP A 324 -18.96 -25.97 2.28
CA ASP A 324 -17.49 -25.99 2.35
C ASP A 324 -16.86 -25.53 1.02
N ILE A 325 -17.21 -24.36 0.55
CA ILE A 325 -16.53 -23.72 -0.59
C ILE A 325 -15.73 -22.54 -0.04
N LEU A 326 -14.41 -22.61 -0.11
CA LEU A 326 -13.54 -21.55 0.39
C LEU A 326 -13.06 -20.64 -0.73
N LEU A 327 -13.44 -19.35 -0.66
CA LEU A 327 -12.97 -18.31 -1.56
C LEU A 327 -11.70 -17.66 -0.98
N LEU A 328 -10.63 -17.64 -1.75
CA LEU A 328 -9.39 -16.92 -1.48
C LEU A 328 -9.41 -15.65 -2.31
N ASP A 329 -9.83 -14.54 -1.69
CA ASP A 329 -9.99 -13.24 -2.35
C ASP A 329 -8.68 -12.44 -2.27
N GLU A 330 -7.96 -12.42 -3.39
CA GLU A 330 -6.71 -11.70 -3.63
C GLU A 330 -6.87 -10.67 -4.76
N THR A 331 -8.07 -10.13 -4.93
CA THR A 331 -8.48 -9.30 -6.08
C THR A 331 -7.98 -7.87 -6.04
N TYR A 332 -7.32 -7.43 -4.96
CA TYR A 332 -6.88 -6.04 -4.83
C TYR A 332 -5.88 -5.62 -5.90
N ASN A 333 -4.89 -6.46 -6.21
CA ASN A 333 -3.92 -6.20 -7.28
C ASN A 333 -3.19 -7.48 -7.68
N ALA A 334 -2.54 -7.47 -8.86
CA ALA A 334 -1.75 -8.58 -9.37
C ALA A 334 -0.43 -8.10 -10.00
N GLY A 335 0.61 -8.84 -9.73
CA GLY A 335 1.92 -8.82 -10.38
C GLY A 335 2.46 -10.24 -10.33
N LEU A 336 3.48 -10.55 -11.12
CA LEU A 336 3.99 -11.92 -11.31
C LEU A 336 4.23 -12.65 -9.98
N GLU A 337 5.04 -12.08 -9.10
CA GLU A 337 5.42 -12.69 -7.81
C GLU A 337 4.19 -12.96 -6.93
N SER A 338 3.25 -12.02 -6.91
CA SER A 338 2.04 -12.16 -6.11
C SER A 338 1.05 -13.17 -6.70
N MET A 339 1.02 -13.33 -8.03
CA MET A 339 0.23 -14.38 -8.70
C MET A 339 0.80 -15.77 -8.36
N LEU A 340 2.12 -15.93 -8.49
CA LEU A 340 2.80 -17.19 -8.19
C LEU A 340 2.65 -17.60 -6.72
N ALA A 341 2.77 -16.65 -5.80
CA ALA A 341 2.59 -16.87 -4.37
C ALA A 341 1.15 -17.26 -4.01
N ALA A 342 0.15 -16.61 -4.62
CA ALA A 342 -1.25 -16.93 -4.38
C ALA A 342 -1.64 -18.31 -4.95
N LEU A 343 -1.10 -18.69 -6.10
CA LEU A 343 -1.28 -20.03 -6.68
C LEU A 343 -0.66 -21.12 -5.79
N GLN A 344 0.52 -20.86 -5.23
CA GLN A 344 1.15 -21.76 -4.28
C GLN A 344 0.28 -21.93 -3.03
N LEU A 345 -0.23 -20.82 -2.47
CA LEU A 345 -1.14 -20.85 -1.33
C LEU A 345 -2.44 -21.62 -1.63
N LEU A 346 -3.00 -21.45 -2.84
CA LEU A 346 -4.17 -22.22 -3.28
C LEU A 346 -3.88 -23.72 -3.21
N GLN A 347 -2.78 -24.16 -3.80
CA GLN A 347 -2.39 -25.57 -3.84
C GLN A 347 -2.15 -26.16 -2.44
N GLU A 348 -1.58 -25.35 -1.52
CA GLU A 348 -1.32 -25.76 -0.12
C GLU A 348 -2.59 -25.74 0.76
N THR A 349 -3.68 -25.12 0.27
CA THR A 349 -4.93 -25.02 1.05
C THR A 349 -5.70 -26.35 0.97
N PRO A 350 -5.95 -27.06 2.09
CA PRO A 350 -6.63 -28.35 2.05
C PRO A 350 -8.03 -28.26 1.43
N GLY A 351 -8.32 -29.11 0.46
CA GLY A 351 -9.61 -29.16 -0.26
C GLY A 351 -9.68 -30.34 -1.23
N GLN A 352 -10.85 -30.53 -1.85
CA GLN A 352 -11.06 -31.59 -2.83
C GLN A 352 -10.63 -31.17 -4.24
N ARG A 353 -10.91 -29.91 -4.62
CA ARG A 353 -10.51 -29.33 -5.89
C ARG A 353 -9.93 -27.95 -5.69
N HIS A 354 -8.89 -27.63 -6.45
CA HIS A 354 -8.26 -26.34 -6.50
C HIS A 354 -8.61 -25.62 -7.80
N ILE A 355 -9.18 -24.43 -7.70
CA ILE A 355 -9.73 -23.68 -8.81
C ILE A 355 -9.06 -22.29 -8.83
N ALA A 356 -8.44 -21.94 -9.95
CA ALA A 356 -7.90 -20.61 -10.14
C ALA A 356 -8.84 -19.78 -11.06
N VAL A 357 -9.23 -18.61 -10.57
CA VAL A 357 -9.98 -17.59 -11.32
C VAL A 357 -9.09 -16.36 -11.46
N LEU A 358 -8.54 -16.19 -12.65
CA LEU A 358 -7.48 -15.22 -12.89
C LEU A 358 -7.89 -14.18 -13.93
N GLY A 359 -7.28 -13.01 -13.88
CA GLY A 359 -7.38 -11.97 -14.90
C GLY A 359 -6.02 -11.32 -15.16
N ALA A 360 -5.99 -10.28 -16.00
CA ALA A 360 -4.76 -9.63 -16.41
C ALA A 360 -3.98 -8.99 -15.27
N MET A 361 -2.67 -9.02 -15.41
CA MET A 361 -1.70 -8.20 -14.66
C MET A 361 -1.40 -6.93 -15.49
N LYS A 362 -1.32 -5.77 -14.84
CA LYS A 362 -1.06 -4.49 -15.51
C LYS A 362 0.34 -3.93 -15.24
N GLU A 363 0.74 -2.96 -16.05
CA GLU A 363 2.01 -2.23 -15.94
C GLU A 363 3.27 -3.09 -16.21
N LEU A 364 3.14 -4.18 -16.97
CA LEU A 364 4.22 -5.12 -17.30
C LEU A 364 4.97 -4.76 -18.60
N GLY A 365 4.43 -3.81 -19.40
CA GLY A 365 5.02 -3.39 -20.67
C GLY A 365 5.17 -4.53 -21.66
N GLU A 366 6.24 -4.52 -22.44
CA GLU A 366 6.51 -5.51 -23.48
C GLU A 366 6.66 -6.94 -22.95
N ARG A 367 6.96 -7.11 -21.66
CA ARG A 367 7.09 -8.43 -21.01
C ARG A 367 5.75 -9.01 -20.53
N SER A 368 4.65 -8.29 -20.74
CA SER A 368 3.33 -8.73 -20.30
C SER A 368 2.97 -10.14 -20.81
N PRO A 369 3.13 -10.50 -22.12
CA PRO A 369 2.82 -11.85 -22.60
C PRO A 369 3.68 -12.93 -21.93
N GLU A 370 4.97 -12.68 -21.73
CA GLU A 370 5.89 -13.60 -21.04
C GLU A 370 5.41 -13.92 -19.63
N PHE A 371 5.10 -12.88 -18.83
CA PHE A 371 4.71 -13.06 -17.45
C PHE A 371 3.34 -13.72 -17.28
N HIS A 372 2.39 -13.41 -18.17
CA HIS A 372 1.10 -14.09 -18.17
C HIS A 372 1.25 -15.59 -18.50
N ARG A 373 2.10 -15.96 -19.47
CA ARG A 373 2.41 -17.36 -19.76
C ARG A 373 3.04 -18.08 -18.57
N GLN A 374 3.99 -17.44 -17.87
CA GLN A 374 4.59 -18.01 -16.65
C GLN A 374 3.54 -18.30 -15.57
N VAL A 375 2.52 -17.43 -15.41
CA VAL A 375 1.39 -17.70 -14.51
C VAL A 375 0.63 -18.95 -14.96
N GLY A 376 0.30 -19.06 -16.24
CA GLY A 376 -0.37 -20.25 -16.80
C GLY A 376 0.44 -21.54 -16.62
N GLU A 377 1.75 -21.49 -16.89
CA GLU A 377 2.67 -22.60 -16.65
C GLU A 377 2.68 -23.01 -15.19
N ARG A 378 2.66 -22.03 -14.27
CA ARG A 378 2.63 -22.31 -12.83
C ARG A 378 1.33 -22.97 -12.39
N VAL A 379 0.18 -22.54 -12.92
CA VAL A 379 -1.12 -23.21 -12.68
C VAL A 379 -1.03 -24.69 -13.06
N LYS A 380 -0.46 -24.99 -14.22
CA LYS A 380 -0.26 -26.37 -14.69
C LYS A 380 0.72 -27.15 -13.82
N GLN A 381 1.89 -26.58 -13.47
CA GLN A 381 2.90 -27.23 -12.63
C GLN A 381 2.37 -27.62 -11.26
N LEU A 382 1.51 -26.77 -10.67
CA LEU A 382 0.91 -27.01 -9.37
C LEU A 382 -0.23 -28.02 -9.40
N GLY A 383 -0.65 -28.48 -10.57
CA GLY A 383 -1.75 -29.44 -10.71
C GLY A 383 -3.11 -28.85 -10.29
N ILE A 384 -3.32 -27.56 -10.51
CA ILE A 384 -4.62 -26.90 -10.24
C ILE A 384 -5.69 -27.54 -11.14
N ASP A 385 -6.84 -27.93 -10.58
CA ASP A 385 -7.84 -28.75 -11.27
C ASP A 385 -8.58 -28.00 -12.39
N ARG A 386 -8.81 -26.68 -12.20
CA ARG A 386 -9.55 -25.84 -13.16
C ARG A 386 -8.98 -24.43 -13.18
N LEU A 387 -8.99 -23.89 -14.41
CA LEU A 387 -8.58 -22.50 -14.64
C LEU A 387 -9.70 -21.76 -15.37
N PHE A 388 -10.22 -20.72 -14.72
CA PHE A 388 -11.14 -19.75 -15.28
C PHE A 388 -10.40 -18.44 -15.51
N ILE A 389 -10.54 -17.83 -16.67
CA ILE A 389 -9.85 -16.59 -17.01
C ILE A 389 -10.89 -15.53 -17.41
N LEU A 390 -10.87 -14.40 -16.71
CA LEU A 390 -11.60 -13.22 -17.17
C LEU A 390 -10.72 -12.51 -18.22
N ALA A 391 -11.04 -12.75 -19.49
CA ALA A 391 -10.33 -12.27 -20.67
C ALA A 391 -10.98 -11.01 -21.28
N ASN A 392 -11.52 -10.13 -20.42
CA ASN A 392 -11.96 -8.79 -20.82
C ASN A 392 -10.79 -7.87 -21.21
N ASP A 393 -9.58 -8.37 -21.07
CA ASP A 393 -8.33 -7.77 -21.49
C ASP A 393 -7.51 -8.83 -22.26
N PRO A 394 -7.04 -8.55 -23.49
CA PRO A 394 -6.31 -9.52 -24.31
C PRO A 394 -5.06 -10.11 -23.67
N GLU A 395 -4.39 -9.36 -22.77
CA GLU A 395 -3.22 -9.85 -22.05
C GLU A 395 -3.52 -11.09 -21.19
N ALA A 396 -4.75 -11.22 -20.68
CA ALA A 396 -5.16 -12.37 -19.88
C ALA A 396 -5.21 -13.70 -20.67
N GLU A 397 -5.40 -13.65 -22.00
CA GLU A 397 -5.42 -14.85 -22.84
C GLU A 397 -4.07 -15.57 -22.87
N GLU A 398 -2.96 -14.85 -22.63
CA GLU A 398 -1.63 -15.43 -22.56
C GLU A 398 -1.46 -16.40 -21.37
N ILE A 399 -2.29 -16.26 -20.32
CA ILE A 399 -2.35 -17.25 -19.22
C ILE A 399 -2.81 -18.61 -19.76
N ALA A 400 -3.80 -18.61 -20.65
CA ALA A 400 -4.29 -19.84 -21.25
C ALA A 400 -3.24 -20.52 -22.13
N LEU A 401 -2.41 -19.74 -22.84
CA LEU A 401 -1.32 -20.29 -23.64
C LEU A 401 -0.26 -20.99 -22.78
N GLY A 402 0.07 -20.42 -21.60
CA GLY A 402 0.97 -21.02 -20.63
C GLY A 402 0.41 -22.31 -20.00
N ALA A 403 -0.90 -22.36 -19.79
CA ALA A 403 -1.60 -23.50 -19.20
C ALA A 403 -2.09 -24.54 -20.22
N LYS A 404 -1.56 -24.51 -21.45
CA LYS A 404 -1.99 -25.42 -22.55
C LYS A 404 -1.98 -26.89 -22.11
N GLY A 405 -3.11 -27.56 -22.40
CA GLY A 405 -3.34 -28.96 -22.06
C GLY A 405 -4.11 -29.18 -20.75
N MET A 406 -4.49 -28.11 -20.07
CA MET A 406 -5.44 -28.14 -18.95
C MET A 406 -6.86 -27.85 -19.41
N THR A 407 -7.84 -28.06 -18.53
CA THR A 407 -9.22 -27.60 -18.74
C THR A 407 -9.34 -26.13 -18.38
N ILE A 408 -9.53 -25.27 -19.39
CA ILE A 408 -9.57 -23.81 -19.26
C ILE A 408 -10.90 -23.31 -19.81
N GLU A 409 -11.51 -22.35 -19.13
CA GLU A 409 -12.68 -21.61 -19.62
C GLU A 409 -12.38 -20.11 -19.62
N LEU A 410 -12.62 -19.43 -20.75
CA LEU A 410 -12.41 -17.99 -20.90
C LEU A 410 -13.77 -17.26 -20.90
N PHE A 411 -13.80 -16.09 -20.27
CA PHE A 411 -14.98 -15.24 -20.15
C PHE A 411 -14.65 -13.79 -20.45
N ASN A 412 -15.50 -13.13 -21.23
CA ASN A 412 -15.32 -11.72 -21.58
C ASN A 412 -16.07 -10.77 -20.64
N THR A 413 -16.95 -11.28 -19.77
CA THR A 413 -17.72 -10.47 -18.83
C THR A 413 -17.71 -11.09 -17.43
N HIS A 414 -17.81 -10.22 -16.42
CA HIS A 414 -17.92 -10.62 -15.02
C HIS A 414 -19.19 -11.45 -14.76
N GLU A 415 -20.28 -11.08 -15.42
CA GLU A 415 -21.60 -11.74 -15.28
C GLU A 415 -21.55 -13.19 -15.77
N ALA A 416 -20.99 -13.42 -16.97
CA ALA A 416 -20.87 -14.77 -17.52
C ALA A 416 -19.98 -15.67 -16.66
N LEU A 417 -18.84 -15.14 -16.18
CA LEU A 417 -17.94 -15.83 -15.24
C LEU A 417 -18.66 -16.16 -13.94
N SER A 418 -19.36 -15.19 -13.34
CA SER A 418 -20.09 -15.37 -12.09
C SER A 418 -21.19 -16.43 -12.21
N GLN A 419 -22.01 -16.35 -13.25
CA GLN A 419 -23.07 -17.35 -13.53
C GLN A 419 -22.49 -18.75 -13.71
N ARG A 420 -21.38 -18.88 -14.42
CA ARG A 420 -20.71 -20.17 -14.61
C ARG A 420 -20.18 -20.74 -13.27
N LEU A 421 -19.56 -19.91 -12.45
CA LEU A 421 -19.04 -20.32 -11.13
C LEU A 421 -20.16 -20.73 -10.18
N GLN A 422 -21.31 -20.03 -10.14
CA GLN A 422 -22.45 -20.39 -9.31
C GLN A 422 -22.99 -21.81 -9.58
N VAL A 423 -22.89 -22.28 -10.83
CA VAL A 423 -23.33 -23.62 -11.23
C VAL A 423 -22.20 -24.65 -11.06
N PHE A 424 -20.94 -24.24 -11.17
CA PHE A 424 -19.78 -25.12 -11.20
C PHE A 424 -19.26 -25.50 -9.82
N LEU A 425 -19.27 -24.52 -8.88
CA LEU A 425 -18.68 -24.70 -7.55
C LEU A 425 -19.47 -25.71 -6.71
N GLY A 426 -18.75 -26.50 -5.94
CA GLY A 426 -19.31 -27.52 -5.06
C GLY A 426 -18.53 -27.65 -3.76
N THR A 427 -19.10 -28.44 -2.84
CA THR A 427 -18.49 -28.70 -1.52
C THR A 427 -17.07 -29.24 -1.68
N GLY A 428 -16.15 -28.69 -0.89
CA GLY A 428 -14.73 -29.05 -0.92
C GLY A 428 -13.88 -28.23 -1.87
N ASP A 429 -14.45 -27.27 -2.62
CA ASP A 429 -13.69 -26.42 -3.54
C ASP A 429 -12.89 -25.34 -2.79
N ARG A 430 -11.68 -25.09 -3.30
CA ARG A 430 -10.81 -23.97 -2.92
C ARG A 430 -10.61 -23.09 -4.14
N VAL A 431 -11.05 -21.84 -4.07
CA VAL A 431 -11.16 -20.96 -5.25
C VAL A 431 -10.35 -19.71 -5.03
N LEU A 432 -9.29 -19.53 -5.80
CA LEU A 432 -8.48 -18.31 -5.79
C LEU A 432 -9.02 -17.32 -6.83
N PHE A 433 -9.23 -16.08 -6.40
CA PHE A 433 -9.54 -14.94 -7.28
C PHE A 433 -8.40 -13.94 -7.27
N LYS A 434 -7.77 -13.68 -8.45
CA LYS A 434 -6.67 -12.72 -8.51
C LYS A 434 -6.51 -12.07 -9.87
N ALA A 435 -6.48 -10.73 -9.87
CA ALA A 435 -6.21 -9.89 -11.04
C ALA A 435 -5.72 -8.50 -10.60
N SER A 436 -5.25 -7.68 -11.52
CA SER A 436 -5.05 -6.26 -11.25
C SER A 436 -6.36 -5.56 -10.92
N HIS A 437 -6.30 -4.54 -10.07
CA HIS A 437 -7.49 -3.83 -9.57
C HIS A 437 -8.43 -3.33 -10.68
N SER A 438 -7.87 -2.79 -11.76
CA SER A 438 -8.64 -2.28 -12.90
C SER A 438 -9.44 -3.35 -13.66
N VAL A 439 -9.11 -4.64 -13.47
CA VAL A 439 -9.86 -5.76 -14.08
C VAL A 439 -11.21 -5.96 -13.38
N GLY A 440 -11.33 -5.58 -12.09
CA GLY A 440 -12.57 -5.61 -11.33
C GLY A 440 -13.04 -7.01 -10.97
N LEU A 441 -12.13 -7.96 -10.74
CA LEU A 441 -12.49 -9.36 -10.42
C LEU A 441 -13.17 -9.50 -9.04
N ASP A 442 -13.02 -8.52 -8.15
CA ASP A 442 -13.74 -8.38 -6.89
C ASP A 442 -15.27 -8.39 -7.06
N ARG A 443 -15.78 -7.90 -8.22
CA ARG A 443 -17.21 -7.94 -8.56
C ARG A 443 -17.74 -9.37 -8.63
N VAL A 444 -16.97 -10.30 -9.19
CA VAL A 444 -17.33 -11.72 -9.27
C VAL A 444 -17.41 -12.33 -7.87
N VAL A 445 -16.43 -12.04 -7.03
CA VAL A 445 -16.43 -12.52 -5.62
C VAL A 445 -17.65 -11.99 -4.88
N GLU A 446 -17.97 -10.72 -5.03
CA GLU A 446 -19.14 -10.11 -4.40
C GLU A 446 -20.47 -10.71 -4.89
N GLN A 447 -20.59 -10.97 -6.19
CA GLN A 447 -21.78 -11.62 -6.76
C GLN A 447 -21.97 -13.05 -6.21
N LEU A 448 -20.88 -13.81 -6.00
CA LEU A 448 -20.96 -15.15 -5.38
C LEU A 448 -21.42 -15.06 -3.93
N ARG A 449 -20.91 -14.11 -3.14
CA ARG A 449 -21.34 -13.85 -1.75
C ARG A 449 -22.83 -13.49 -1.67
N GLN A 450 -23.31 -12.60 -2.59
CA GLN A 450 -24.70 -12.20 -2.63
C GLN A 450 -25.66 -13.29 -3.06
N ALA A 451 -25.25 -14.17 -4.00
CA ALA A 451 -26.04 -15.29 -4.43
C ALA A 451 -26.28 -16.28 -3.27
N GLU A 452 -25.26 -16.51 -2.45
CA GLU A 452 -25.37 -17.34 -1.25
C GLU A 452 -26.35 -16.76 -0.21
N GLN A 453 -26.27 -15.46 0.06
CA GLN A 453 -27.18 -14.77 1.00
C GLN A 453 -28.65 -14.83 0.59
N LYS A 454 -28.93 -14.97 -0.71
CA LYS A 454 -30.30 -15.11 -1.24
C LYS A 454 -30.81 -16.56 -1.23
N ALA A 455 -29.90 -17.52 -1.10
CA ALA A 455 -30.24 -18.95 -1.08
C ALA A 455 -30.53 -19.47 0.33
N ILE A 456 -30.15 -18.71 1.37
CA ILE A 456 -30.45 -18.94 2.79
C ILE A 456 -31.75 -18.20 3.16
#